data_2ebd566565db34df47c382e097795b6b
#
_entry.id   2ebd566565db34df47c382e097795b6b
#
_cell.length_a   1.000
_cell.length_b   1.000
_cell.length_c   1.000
_cell.angle_alpha   90.00
_cell.angle_beta   90.00
_cell.angle_gamma   90.00
#
_symmetry.space_group_name_H-M   'P 1'
#
loop_
_entity.id
_entity.type
_entity.pdbx_description
1 polymer ?
#
loop_
_entity_poly.entity_id
_entity_poly.type
_entity_poly.pdbx_seq_one_letter_code
_entity_poly.pdbx_strand_id
1 'polypeptide(L)' 'MSGEGAREVIFEIVRLGDTQRVAAIDSESGVEVVVIAPAHAALADVRLLALKKLERVLAGSGESEPPPDPRPGKLA' A
#
# COMPACT_ATOMS: atom_id res chain seq x y z
N MET A 1 14.85 7.43 21.50
CA MET A 1 14.53 6.69 21.24
C MET A 1 14.31 6.53 19.98
N SER A 2 14.73 5.86 19.75
CA SER A 2 14.69 5.71 18.53
C SER A 2 13.47 5.87 17.96
N GLY A 3 12.62 5.69 18.51
CA GLY A 3 11.45 5.76 17.89
C GLY A 3 10.96 7.01 17.52
N GLU A 4 11.66 8.03 17.93
CA GLU A 4 11.13 9.19 17.66
C GLU A 4 11.12 9.45 16.30
N GLY A 5 10.13 9.75 15.76
CA GLY A 5 9.97 10.05 14.39
C GLY A 5 9.99 8.86 13.51
N ALA A 6 10.28 7.71 14.03
CA ALA A 6 10.33 6.55 13.18
C ALA A 6 9.10 5.72 13.37
N ARG A 7 8.49 5.29 12.29
CA ARG A 7 7.36 4.41 12.37
C ARG A 7 7.76 3.05 11.95
N GLU A 8 7.24 2.08 12.63
CA GLU A 8 7.48 0.73 12.22
C GLU A 8 6.39 0.33 11.25
N VAL A 9 6.76 -0.13 10.10
CA VAL A 9 5.82 -0.57 9.09
C VAL A 9 6.01 -2.06 8.91
N ILE A 10 4.92 -2.80 9.01
CA ILE A 10 4.94 -4.23 8.85
C ILE A 10 4.43 -4.54 7.47
N PHE A 11 5.14 -5.39 6.75
CA PHE A 11 4.70 -5.80 5.42
C PHE A 11 4.23 -7.24 5.47
N GLU A 12 3.10 -7.50 4.84
CA GLU A 12 2.62 -8.86 4.68
C GLU A 12 2.51 -9.15 3.21
N ILE A 13 3.11 -10.23 2.77
CA ILE A 13 3.17 -10.55 1.36
C ILE A 13 2.53 -11.90 1.14
N VAL A 14 1.56 -11.95 0.26
CA VAL A 14 0.87 -13.19 -0.07
C VAL A 14 0.91 -13.37 -1.57
N ARG A 15 1.31 -14.54 -2.02
CA ARG A 15 1.28 -14.85 -3.43
C ARG A 15 0.06 -15.65 -3.75
N LEU A 16 -0.64 -15.24 -4.79
CA LEU A 16 -1.85 -15.90 -5.21
C LEU A 16 -1.79 -16.08 -6.72
N GLY A 17 -1.36 -17.25 -7.15
CA GLY A 17 -1.23 -17.50 -8.58
C GLY A 17 -0.25 -16.55 -9.23
N ASP A 18 -0.72 -15.80 -10.19
CA ASP A 18 0.13 -14.89 -10.93
C ASP A 18 0.23 -13.52 -10.30
N THR A 19 -0.35 -13.35 -9.14
CA THR A 19 -0.32 -12.04 -8.48
C THR A 19 0.31 -12.14 -7.12
N GLN A 20 0.69 -10.99 -6.60
CA GLN A 20 1.12 -10.89 -5.21
C GLN A 20 0.38 -9.75 -4.57
N ARG A 21 0.05 -9.94 -3.31
CA ARG A 21 -0.64 -8.93 -2.54
C ARG A 21 0.31 -8.49 -1.45
N VAL A 22 0.60 -7.22 -1.40
CA VAL A 22 1.53 -6.68 -0.41
C VAL A 22 0.78 -5.67 0.43
N ALA A 23 0.71 -5.92 1.71
CA ALA A 23 0.07 -5.01 2.65
C ALA A 23 1.13 -4.30 3.46
N ALA A 24 0.95 -3.02 3.70
CA ALA A 24 1.82 -2.25 4.57
C ALA A 24 0.96 -1.74 5.71
N ILE A 25 1.38 -2.02 6.92
CA ILE A 25 0.61 -1.70 8.11
C ILE A 25 1.44 -0.83 9.02
N ASP A 26 0.92 0.35 9.35
CA ASP A 26 1.59 1.23 10.30
C ASP A 26 1.28 0.73 11.69
N SER A 27 2.31 0.33 12.43
CA SER A 27 2.08 -0.28 13.73
C SER A 27 1.57 0.70 14.76
N GLU A 28 1.80 1.98 14.57
CA GLU A 28 1.31 2.95 15.53
C GLU A 28 -0.17 3.22 15.39
N SER A 29 -0.62 3.40 14.17
CA SER A 29 -2.01 3.77 13.97
C SER A 29 -2.89 2.60 13.62
N GLY A 30 -2.30 1.50 13.17
CA GLY A 30 -3.09 0.37 12.68
C GLY A 30 -3.59 0.55 11.26
N VAL A 31 -3.23 1.63 10.60
CA VAL A 31 -3.67 1.84 9.24
C VAL A 31 -2.97 0.86 8.32
N GLU A 32 -3.73 0.28 7.42
CA GLU A 32 -3.20 -0.72 6.51
C GLU A 32 -3.58 -0.35 5.09
N VAL A 33 -2.65 -0.49 4.17
CA VAL A 33 -2.91 -0.32 2.75
C VAL A 33 -2.46 -1.58 2.03
N VAL A 34 -3.03 -1.82 0.86
CA VAL A 34 -2.74 -3.04 0.11
C VAL A 34 -2.45 -2.67 -1.33
N VAL A 35 -1.44 -3.31 -1.90
CA VAL A 35 -1.10 -3.17 -3.31
C VAL A 35 -1.12 -4.55 -3.92
N ILE A 36 -1.76 -4.68 -5.06
CA ILE A 36 -1.77 -5.93 -5.81
C ILE A 36 -0.89 -5.73 -7.03
N ALA A 37 0.01 -6.65 -7.26
CA ALA A 37 0.93 -6.54 -8.37
C ALA A 37 1.14 -7.92 -8.99
N PRO A 38 1.68 -7.97 -10.22
CA PRO A 38 2.00 -9.27 -10.81
C PRO A 38 3.05 -9.98 -9.97
N ALA A 39 2.96 -11.30 -9.94
CA ALA A 39 3.88 -12.08 -9.12
C ALA A 39 5.33 -11.86 -9.52
N HIS A 40 5.57 -11.52 -10.78
CA HIS A 40 6.95 -11.34 -11.24
C HIS A 40 7.49 -9.93 -10.96
N ALA A 41 6.68 -9.03 -10.47
CA ALA A 41 7.18 -7.69 -10.16
C ALA A 41 8.17 -7.77 -9.01
N ALA A 42 9.16 -6.90 -9.05
CA ALA A 42 10.19 -6.90 -8.02
C ALA A 42 9.56 -6.53 -6.68
N LEU A 43 9.78 -7.37 -5.70
CA LEU A 43 9.17 -7.13 -4.39
C LEU A 43 9.59 -5.81 -3.81
N ALA A 44 10.84 -5.40 -4.00
CA ALA A 44 11.30 -4.14 -3.45
C ALA A 44 10.50 -2.97 -4.02
N ASP A 45 10.15 -3.04 -5.31
CA ASP A 45 9.37 -1.98 -5.93
C ASP A 45 7.95 -1.98 -5.41
N VAL A 46 7.37 -3.15 -5.23
CA VAL A 46 6.00 -3.23 -4.75
C VAL A 46 5.92 -2.74 -3.31
N ARG A 47 6.92 -3.08 -2.51
CA ARG A 47 6.96 -2.60 -1.13
C ARG A 47 7.06 -1.09 -1.08
N LEU A 48 7.85 -0.51 -1.98
CA LEU A 48 7.98 0.93 -2.01
C LEU A 48 6.65 1.58 -2.39
N LEU A 49 5.94 1.00 -3.34
CA LEU A 49 4.63 1.53 -3.70
C LEU A 49 3.66 1.45 -2.53
N ALA A 50 3.68 0.34 -1.81
CA ALA A 50 2.81 0.20 -0.66
C ALA A 50 3.16 1.22 0.42
N LEU A 51 4.46 1.46 0.63
CA LEU A 51 4.87 2.42 1.62
C LEU A 51 4.43 3.82 1.24
N LYS A 52 4.57 4.19 -0.02
CA LYS A 52 4.15 5.51 -0.45
C LYS A 52 2.64 5.69 -0.30
N LYS A 53 1.90 4.63 -0.61
CA LYS A 53 0.46 4.70 -0.43
C LYS A 53 0.12 4.88 1.04
N LEU A 54 0.80 4.15 1.91
CA LEU A 54 0.55 4.26 3.34
C LEU A 54 0.86 5.68 3.82
N GLU A 55 1.97 6.24 3.36
CA GLU A 55 2.35 7.58 3.77
C GLU A 55 1.30 8.61 3.36
N ARG A 56 0.72 8.44 2.16
CA ARG A 56 -0.31 9.36 1.74
C ARG A 56 -1.55 9.26 2.61
N VAL A 57 -1.92 8.05 2.99
CA VAL A 57 -3.08 7.87 3.85
C VAL A 57 -2.81 8.46 5.23
N LEU A 58 -1.61 8.22 5.75
CA LEU A 58 -1.28 8.75 7.07
C LEU A 58 -1.23 10.27 7.07
N ALA A 59 -0.86 10.86 5.95
CA ALA A 59 -0.84 12.30 5.85
C ALA A 59 -2.23 12.89 5.60
N GLY A 60 -3.22 12.04 5.41
CA GLY A 60 -4.57 12.52 5.19
C GLY A 60 -4.92 12.77 3.76
N SER A 61 -3.95 12.79 2.86
CA SER A 61 -4.30 13.11 1.49
C SER A 61 -4.99 11.96 0.80
N GLY A 62 -4.71 10.74 1.20
CA GLY A 62 -5.37 9.62 0.58
C GLY A 62 -6.84 9.54 0.87
N GLU A 63 -7.23 10.06 2.00
CA GLU A 63 -8.61 10.00 2.36
C GLU A 63 -9.47 10.87 1.53
N SER A 64 -8.92 11.96 1.06
CA SER A 64 -9.74 12.88 0.32
C SER A 64 -9.78 12.53 -1.14
N GLU A 65 -9.06 11.54 -1.57
CA GLU A 65 -9.08 11.16 -2.96
C GLU A 65 -10.14 10.11 -3.18
N PRO A 66 -10.97 10.26 -4.18
CA PRO A 66 -11.92 9.20 -4.44
C PRO A 66 -11.19 7.97 -4.94
N PRO A 67 -11.70 6.80 -4.66
CA PRO A 67 -11.06 5.59 -5.17
C PRO A 67 -11.11 5.58 -6.68
N PRO A 68 -10.14 4.96 -7.32
CA PRO A 68 -10.19 4.87 -8.78
C PRO A 68 -11.43 4.11 -9.21
N ASP A 69 -11.99 4.55 -10.30
CA ASP A 69 -13.16 3.87 -10.80
C ASP A 69 -12.70 2.63 -11.55
N PRO A 70 -13.09 1.46 -11.12
CA PRO A 70 -12.63 0.26 -11.76
C PRO A 70 -13.33 -0.07 -13.06
N ARG A 71 -14.35 0.67 -13.42
CA ARG A 71 -15.11 0.34 -14.60
C ARG A 71 -14.40 0.85 -15.83
N PRO A 72 -14.07 0.00 -16.75
CA PRO A 72 -13.25 0.42 -17.88
C PRO A 72 -13.96 1.38 -18.81
N GLY A 73 -15.22 1.37 -18.85
CA GLY A 73 -15.89 2.25 -19.76
C GLY A 73 -16.29 3.56 -19.20
N LYS A 74 -15.80 3.86 -18.03
CA LYS A 74 -16.27 5.03 -17.36
C LYS A 74 -16.05 6.30 -18.14
N LEU A 75 -14.97 6.39 -18.81
CA LEU A 75 -14.64 7.60 -19.49
C LEU A 75 -15.28 7.75 -20.83
N ALA A 76 -15.90 6.76 -21.28
CA ALA A 76 -16.49 6.79 -22.60
C ALA A 76 -17.69 7.71 -22.61
#